data_cccca41ab7811f52d4c2525a19db97da
#
_entry.id   cccca41ab7811f52d4c2525a19db97da
#
_cell.length_a   1.000
_cell.length_b   1.000
_cell.length_c   1.000
_cell.angle_alpha   90.00
_cell.angle_beta   90.00
_cell.angle_gamma   90.00
#
_symmetry.space_group_name_H-M   'P 1'
#
loop_
_entity.id
_entity.type
_entity.pdbx_description
1 polymer ?
#
loop_
_entity_poly.entity_id
_entity_poly.type
_entity_poly.pdbx_seq_one_letter_code
_entity_poly.pdbx_strand_id
1 'polypeptide(L)'
;MCIFFKSSIIDPVIPISNPLTEEGIVLGKKLFFDPVLSVDHSISCADCHMPNSAFTDTNVLSEGVNGALGSRNAMPLFNLAWNFDELFFWDGSASSLENQVFHPVTDSSEMANTWEKVVSDLESDSEYPDLFFAAFAEEGIDSLKVAKAIAQFERTLISGNSKFDKYLANEVELTDEEQNGLAVFLDETRGDCFHCHGNPNNPLWTDNIFHNNGLDSSFADLGLGKITGDPSDNGKFKTPSLRNLAFT
;
A
#
# COMPACT_ATOMS: atom_id res chain seq x y z
N MET A 1 -17.88 1.83 6.36
CA MET A 1 -18.12 1.30 7.73
C MET A 1 -16.80 1.44 8.47
N CYS A 2 -16.65 2.52 9.25
CA CYS A 2 -15.43 2.76 10.03
C CYS A 2 -15.32 1.70 11.11
N ILE A 3 -14.38 0.78 10.97
CA ILE A 3 -13.98 -0.10 12.06
C ILE A 3 -13.05 0.75 12.94
N PHE A 4 -13.60 1.33 13.99
CA PHE A 4 -12.79 1.98 15.02
C PHE A 4 -11.95 0.90 15.71
N PHE A 5 -10.63 1.00 15.60
CA PHE A 5 -9.71 0.29 16.48
C PHE A 5 -10.00 0.73 17.92
N LYS A 6 -10.56 -0.17 18.71
CA LYS A 6 -10.81 0.04 20.12
C LYS A 6 -9.53 -0.25 20.90
N SER A 7 -8.48 0.53 20.71
CA SER A 7 -7.34 0.67 21.64
C SER A 7 -6.14 1.38 20.96
N SER A 8 -5.57 2.35 21.60
CA SER A 8 -4.17 2.85 21.56
C SER A 8 -3.48 3.07 20.21
N ILE A 9 -4.15 2.96 19.06
CA ILE A 9 -3.56 3.33 17.77
C ILE A 9 -3.77 4.83 17.59
N ILE A 10 -2.69 5.52 17.32
CA ILE A 10 -2.68 6.94 16.94
C ILE A 10 -3.60 7.11 15.71
N ASP A 11 -4.29 8.24 15.62
CA ASP A 11 -5.14 8.56 14.47
C ASP A 11 -4.36 8.48 13.15
N PRO A 12 -4.97 8.00 12.07
CA PRO A 12 -4.32 7.91 10.77
C PRO A 12 -3.96 9.29 10.22
N VAL A 13 -2.93 9.35 9.37
CA VAL A 13 -2.58 10.58 8.65
C VAL A 13 -3.51 10.75 7.45
N ILE A 14 -4.38 11.74 7.55
CA ILE A 14 -5.22 12.16 6.42
C ILE A 14 -4.75 13.55 5.97
N PRO A 15 -4.18 13.67 4.76
CA PRO A 15 -3.69 14.95 4.27
C PRO A 15 -4.83 15.98 4.14
N ILE A 16 -4.59 17.21 4.58
CA ILE A 16 -5.56 18.31 4.45
C ILE A 16 -5.87 18.58 2.97
N SER A 17 -4.90 18.34 2.07
CA SER A 17 -5.04 18.48 0.61
C SER A 17 -5.87 17.39 -0.04
N ASN A 18 -6.18 16.30 0.69
CA ASN A 18 -6.98 15.17 0.22
C ASN A 18 -7.76 14.55 1.39
N PRO A 19 -8.74 15.25 1.96
CA PRO A 19 -9.57 14.72 3.04
C PRO A 19 -10.42 13.55 2.54
N LEU A 20 -10.71 12.60 3.41
CA LEU A 20 -11.62 11.50 3.07
C LEU A 20 -13.05 12.01 2.96
N THR A 21 -13.68 11.74 1.82
CA THR A 21 -15.10 11.97 1.56
C THR A 21 -15.77 10.66 1.15
N GLU A 22 -17.06 10.53 1.37
CA GLU A 22 -17.78 9.32 0.97
C GLU A 22 -17.76 9.16 -0.56
N GLU A 23 -17.99 10.25 -1.28
CA GLU A 23 -17.97 10.31 -2.74
C GLU A 23 -16.57 10.02 -3.30
N GLY A 24 -15.52 10.58 -2.71
CA GLY A 24 -14.14 10.34 -3.12
C GLY A 24 -13.72 8.88 -2.91
N ILE A 25 -14.11 8.26 -1.80
CA ILE A 25 -13.87 6.85 -1.53
C ILE A 25 -14.62 5.95 -2.52
N VAL A 26 -15.88 6.26 -2.85
CA VAL A 26 -16.67 5.51 -3.83
C VAL A 26 -16.07 5.62 -5.22
N LEU A 27 -15.68 6.82 -5.66
CA LEU A 27 -14.99 7.04 -6.93
C LEU A 27 -13.65 6.29 -6.96
N GLY A 28 -12.83 6.42 -5.91
CA GLY A 28 -11.54 5.75 -5.82
C GLY A 28 -11.66 4.23 -5.87
N LYS A 29 -12.66 3.66 -5.19
CA LYS A 29 -12.97 2.24 -5.28
C LYS A 29 -13.34 1.84 -6.71
N LYS A 30 -14.19 2.60 -7.40
CA LYS A 30 -14.56 2.31 -8.79
C LYS A 30 -13.31 2.31 -9.68
N LEU A 31 -12.48 3.35 -9.61
CA LEU A 31 -11.24 3.46 -10.37
C LEU A 31 -10.25 2.32 -10.09
N PHE A 32 -10.13 1.89 -8.82
CA PHE A 32 -9.23 0.81 -8.42
C PHE A 32 -9.58 -0.55 -9.05
N PHE A 33 -10.87 -0.81 -9.29
CA PHE A 33 -11.36 -2.05 -9.89
C PHE A 33 -11.65 -1.93 -11.40
N ASP A 34 -11.54 -0.74 -11.97
CA ASP A 34 -11.82 -0.50 -13.39
C ASP A 34 -10.53 -0.59 -14.21
N PRO A 35 -10.49 -1.39 -15.27
CA PRO A 35 -9.29 -1.49 -16.12
C PRO A 35 -9.05 -0.27 -17.02
N VAL A 36 -9.89 0.77 -16.98
CA VAL A 36 -9.79 2.00 -17.78
C VAL A 36 -8.44 2.71 -17.66
N LEU A 37 -7.71 2.47 -16.56
CA LEU A 37 -6.40 3.07 -16.33
C LEU A 37 -5.27 2.40 -17.13
N SER A 38 -5.44 1.17 -17.62
CA SER A 38 -4.45 0.50 -18.46
C SER A 38 -4.62 0.84 -19.94
N VAL A 39 -3.53 0.79 -20.72
CA VAL A 39 -3.50 1.28 -22.11
C VAL A 39 -4.50 0.58 -23.04
N ASP A 40 -4.77 -0.70 -22.79
CA ASP A 40 -5.67 -1.55 -23.57
C ASP A 40 -6.92 -1.98 -22.79
N HIS A 41 -7.12 -1.43 -21.60
CA HIS A 41 -8.23 -1.73 -20.69
C HIS A 41 -8.28 -3.23 -20.28
N SER A 42 -7.12 -3.87 -20.13
CA SER A 42 -7.03 -5.30 -19.78
C SER A 42 -6.79 -5.56 -18.31
N ILE A 43 -6.17 -4.63 -17.58
CA ILE A 43 -5.82 -4.78 -16.16
C ILE A 43 -6.23 -3.56 -15.33
N SER A 44 -6.57 -3.80 -14.08
CA SER A 44 -6.88 -2.82 -13.04
C SER A 44 -5.86 -2.90 -11.90
N CYS A 45 -5.93 -2.00 -10.92
CA CYS A 45 -5.12 -2.12 -9.69
C CYS A 45 -5.40 -3.43 -8.95
N ALA A 46 -6.66 -3.90 -8.99
CA ALA A 46 -7.10 -5.11 -8.30
C ALA A 46 -6.54 -6.41 -8.89
N ASP A 47 -5.96 -6.39 -10.10
CA ASP A 47 -5.34 -7.57 -10.71
C ASP A 47 -3.97 -7.88 -10.09
N CYS A 48 -3.23 -6.85 -9.64
CA CYS A 48 -1.97 -6.98 -8.91
C CYS A 48 -2.15 -6.83 -7.39
N HIS A 49 -3.21 -6.16 -6.95
CA HIS A 49 -3.55 -5.96 -5.54
C HIS A 49 -4.88 -6.63 -5.20
N MET A 50 -4.87 -7.96 -5.20
CA MET A 50 -6.08 -8.79 -5.08
C MET A 50 -6.70 -8.71 -3.67
N PRO A 51 -7.99 -8.37 -3.54
CA PRO A 51 -8.66 -8.24 -2.23
C PRO A 51 -8.64 -9.50 -1.37
N ASN A 52 -8.72 -10.68 -1.99
CA ASN A 52 -8.68 -11.96 -1.31
C ASN A 52 -7.26 -12.42 -0.93
N SER A 53 -6.24 -11.68 -1.35
CA SER A 53 -4.83 -11.88 -1.01
C SER A 53 -4.27 -10.68 -0.22
N ALA A 54 -5.07 -10.09 0.66
CA ALA A 54 -4.70 -8.92 1.46
C ALA A 54 -4.23 -7.72 0.61
N PHE A 55 -4.79 -7.53 -0.60
CA PHE A 55 -4.42 -6.50 -1.57
C PHE A 55 -2.95 -6.55 -1.99
N THR A 56 -2.41 -7.75 -2.17
CA THR A 56 -1.12 -8.03 -2.82
C THR A 56 -1.29 -9.09 -3.91
N ASP A 57 -0.21 -9.37 -4.66
CA ASP A 57 -0.18 -10.46 -5.63
C ASP A 57 0.30 -11.76 -4.97
N THR A 58 -0.26 -12.88 -5.40
CA THR A 58 0.21 -14.22 -5.03
C THR A 58 1.41 -14.69 -5.87
N ASN A 59 1.72 -14.00 -6.96
CA ASN A 59 2.91 -14.22 -7.76
C ASN A 59 4.10 -13.46 -7.17
N VAL A 60 5.30 -13.96 -7.40
CA VAL A 60 6.56 -13.26 -7.01
C VAL A 60 6.68 -11.92 -7.73
N LEU A 61 6.31 -11.87 -9.01
CA LEU A 61 6.26 -10.66 -9.83
C LEU A 61 4.89 -10.59 -10.50
N SER A 62 4.29 -9.40 -10.45
CA SER A 62 3.01 -9.15 -11.11
C SER A 62 3.18 -9.06 -12.62
N GLU A 63 2.16 -9.52 -13.34
CA GLU A 63 2.09 -9.45 -14.79
C GLU A 63 1.27 -8.21 -15.21
N GLY A 64 1.91 -7.30 -15.91
CA GLY A 64 1.28 -6.13 -16.50
C GLY A 64 0.73 -6.37 -17.91
N VAL A 65 0.41 -5.29 -18.60
CA VAL A 65 -0.10 -5.33 -19.98
C VAL A 65 0.86 -6.10 -20.90
N ASN A 66 0.29 -6.92 -21.78
CA ASN A 66 1.03 -7.78 -22.72
C ASN A 66 1.96 -8.82 -22.06
N GLY A 67 1.72 -9.20 -20.82
CA GLY A 67 2.53 -10.19 -20.12
C GLY A 67 3.89 -9.67 -19.68
N ALA A 68 4.09 -8.36 -19.63
CA ALA A 68 5.29 -7.77 -19.07
C ALA A 68 5.35 -8.04 -17.56
N LEU A 69 6.54 -8.37 -17.03
CA LEU A 69 6.70 -8.63 -15.59
C LEU A 69 7.30 -7.42 -14.88
N GLY A 70 6.74 -7.09 -13.74
CA GLY A 70 7.32 -6.13 -12.81
C GLY A 70 8.70 -6.58 -12.31
N SER A 71 9.42 -5.70 -11.66
CA SER A 71 10.77 -5.98 -11.12
C SER A 71 10.76 -6.38 -9.64
N ARG A 72 9.66 -6.17 -8.94
CA ARG A 72 9.48 -6.45 -7.52
C ARG A 72 8.07 -6.98 -7.25
N ASN A 73 7.89 -7.65 -6.12
CA ASN A 73 6.58 -8.09 -5.66
C ASN A 73 5.65 -6.89 -5.37
N ALA A 74 4.35 -7.04 -5.66
CA ALA A 74 3.35 -6.05 -5.33
C ALA A 74 3.20 -5.94 -3.80
N MET A 75 3.36 -4.72 -3.28
CA MET A 75 3.20 -4.47 -1.83
C MET A 75 1.73 -4.56 -1.42
N PRO A 76 1.42 -5.07 -0.21
CA PRO A 76 0.05 -5.09 0.27
C PRO A 76 -0.47 -3.67 0.54
N LEU A 77 -1.72 -3.39 0.16
CA LEU A 77 -2.35 -2.07 0.28
C LEU A 77 -3.28 -1.98 1.50
N PHE A 78 -2.82 -2.36 2.68
CA PHE A 78 -3.60 -2.16 3.91
C PHE A 78 -2.84 -1.30 4.92
N ASN A 79 -3.57 -0.58 5.77
CA ASN A 79 -3.05 0.31 6.81
C ASN A 79 -2.13 1.44 6.30
N LEU A 80 -2.22 1.80 5.02
CA LEU A 80 -1.39 2.84 4.40
C LEU A 80 -1.60 4.22 5.04
N ALA A 81 -2.78 4.47 5.62
CA ALA A 81 -3.09 5.70 6.34
C ALA A 81 -2.21 5.93 7.59
N TRP A 82 -1.48 4.91 8.06
CA TRP A 82 -0.54 5.00 9.19
C TRP A 82 0.92 4.99 8.78
N ASN A 83 1.23 5.18 7.50
CA ASN A 83 2.60 5.43 7.06
C ASN A 83 2.98 6.90 7.30
N PHE A 84 3.50 7.19 8.49
CA PHE A 84 3.79 8.55 8.94
C PHE A 84 4.97 9.21 8.21
N ASP A 85 5.87 8.41 7.62
CA ASP A 85 7.02 8.92 6.87
C ASP A 85 6.66 9.29 5.42
N GLU A 86 5.43 8.97 5.00
CA GLU A 86 4.89 9.27 3.67
C GLU A 86 5.79 8.83 2.49
N LEU A 87 6.66 7.85 2.70
CA LEU A 87 7.46 7.23 1.65
C LEU A 87 6.83 5.90 1.25
N PHE A 88 6.56 5.71 -0.03
CA PHE A 88 5.91 4.54 -0.60
C PHE A 88 6.83 3.80 -1.56
N PHE A 89 6.43 2.61 -2.01
CA PHE A 89 7.24 1.58 -2.66
C PHE A 89 8.31 0.96 -1.75
N TRP A 90 8.87 -0.15 -2.19
CA TRP A 90 9.94 -0.86 -1.49
C TRP A 90 11.19 -0.01 -1.27
N ASP A 91 11.43 0.98 -2.14
CA ASP A 91 12.62 1.82 -2.18
C ASP A 91 12.37 3.28 -1.78
N GLY A 92 11.14 3.64 -1.40
CA GLY A 92 10.79 4.99 -1.00
C GLY A 92 10.68 6.00 -2.14
N SER A 93 10.56 5.55 -3.38
CA SER A 93 10.56 6.42 -4.57
C SER A 93 9.32 7.32 -4.72
N ALA A 94 8.23 7.06 -3.98
CA ALA A 94 7.05 7.91 -3.97
C ALA A 94 6.91 8.65 -2.64
N SER A 95 6.66 9.96 -2.68
CA SER A 95 6.64 10.86 -1.52
C SER A 95 5.24 11.10 -0.93
N SER A 96 4.23 10.46 -1.48
CA SER A 96 2.86 10.42 -0.95
C SER A 96 2.10 9.27 -1.60
N LEU A 97 0.96 8.90 -1.04
CA LEU A 97 0.12 7.86 -1.64
C LEU A 97 -0.45 8.33 -2.99
N GLU A 98 -0.82 9.61 -3.11
CA GLU A 98 -1.24 10.21 -4.37
C GLU A 98 -0.13 10.17 -5.42
N ASN A 99 1.12 10.43 -5.02
CA ASN A 99 2.26 10.37 -5.93
C ASN A 99 2.55 8.92 -6.38
N GLN A 100 2.33 7.94 -5.50
CA GLN A 100 2.50 6.53 -5.82
C GLN A 100 1.63 6.10 -7.01
N VAL A 101 0.35 6.53 -7.07
CA VAL A 101 -0.60 6.17 -8.13
C VAL A 101 -0.11 6.55 -9.53
N PHE A 102 0.73 7.59 -9.66
CA PHE A 102 1.24 8.02 -10.96
C PHE A 102 2.17 6.99 -11.62
N HIS A 103 2.87 6.18 -10.83
CA HIS A 103 3.89 5.26 -11.32
C HIS A 103 3.30 4.05 -12.09
N PRO A 104 2.40 3.24 -11.51
CA PRO A 104 1.88 2.05 -12.18
C PRO A 104 1.14 2.36 -13.48
N VAL A 105 0.48 3.51 -13.58
CA VAL A 105 -0.23 3.93 -14.79
C VAL A 105 0.73 4.12 -15.96
N THR A 106 1.91 4.68 -15.71
CA THR A 106 2.88 5.01 -16.77
C THR A 106 4.00 3.99 -16.96
N ASP A 107 4.14 3.04 -16.03
CA ASP A 107 5.16 1.99 -16.15
C ASP A 107 4.80 1.02 -17.27
N SER A 108 5.75 0.81 -18.19
CA SER A 108 5.59 -0.08 -19.34
C SER A 108 5.49 -1.56 -18.98
N SER A 109 5.92 -1.93 -17.78
CA SER A 109 5.79 -3.28 -17.24
C SER A 109 4.53 -3.48 -16.39
N GLU A 110 3.71 -2.43 -16.21
CA GLU A 110 2.46 -2.46 -15.47
C GLU A 110 1.29 -2.06 -16.38
N MET A 111 0.73 -0.86 -16.26
CA MET A 111 -0.45 -0.41 -17.05
C MET A 111 -0.10 0.19 -18.42
N ALA A 112 1.15 0.60 -18.65
CA ALA A 112 1.73 1.08 -19.92
C ALA A 112 0.92 2.21 -20.60
N ASN A 113 0.22 3.05 -19.84
CA ASN A 113 -0.67 4.10 -20.35
C ASN A 113 -0.02 5.49 -20.24
N THR A 114 -0.72 6.51 -20.71
CA THR A 114 -0.38 7.92 -20.50
C THR A 114 -1.52 8.61 -19.77
N TRP A 115 -1.20 9.62 -18.98
CA TRP A 115 -2.21 10.35 -18.23
C TRP A 115 -3.18 11.14 -19.15
N GLU A 116 -2.71 11.58 -20.30
CA GLU A 116 -3.54 12.24 -21.31
C GLU A 116 -4.62 11.28 -21.84
N LYS A 117 -4.25 10.02 -22.12
CA LYS A 117 -5.22 9.02 -22.57
C LYS A 117 -6.19 8.64 -21.46
N VAL A 118 -5.70 8.39 -20.24
CA VAL A 118 -6.57 8.10 -19.09
C VAL A 118 -7.63 9.18 -18.89
N VAL A 119 -7.22 10.45 -18.86
CA VAL A 119 -8.15 11.58 -18.69
C VAL A 119 -9.17 11.63 -19.82
N SER A 120 -8.71 11.46 -21.07
CA SER A 120 -9.61 11.46 -22.24
C SER A 120 -10.62 10.30 -22.19
N ASP A 121 -10.20 9.10 -21.78
CA ASP A 121 -11.08 7.95 -21.67
C ASP A 121 -12.14 8.17 -20.57
N LEU A 122 -11.73 8.69 -19.41
CA LEU A 122 -12.65 9.02 -18.31
C LEU A 122 -13.61 10.16 -18.63
N GLU A 123 -13.18 11.21 -19.34
CA GLU A 123 -14.06 12.31 -19.77
C GLU A 123 -15.07 11.87 -20.82
N SER A 124 -14.73 10.84 -21.62
CA SER A 124 -15.60 10.29 -22.66
C SER A 124 -16.62 9.28 -22.11
N ASP A 125 -16.45 8.83 -20.89
CA ASP A 125 -17.39 7.91 -20.22
C ASP A 125 -18.63 8.66 -19.73
N SER A 126 -19.76 7.96 -19.66
CA SER A 126 -21.05 8.58 -19.30
C SER A 126 -21.26 8.80 -17.80
N GLU A 127 -20.48 8.11 -16.94
CA GLU A 127 -20.65 8.12 -15.47
C GLU A 127 -19.54 8.89 -14.76
N TYR A 128 -18.30 8.80 -15.25
CA TYR A 128 -17.14 9.38 -14.56
C TYR A 128 -17.24 10.90 -14.36
N PRO A 129 -17.66 11.73 -15.33
CA PRO A 129 -17.76 13.17 -15.10
C PRO A 129 -18.63 13.55 -13.89
N ASP A 130 -19.78 12.90 -13.73
CA ASP A 130 -20.69 13.13 -12.60
C ASP A 130 -20.07 12.65 -11.27
N LEU A 131 -19.38 11.51 -11.27
CA LEU A 131 -18.70 10.97 -10.08
C LEU A 131 -17.55 11.88 -9.64
N PHE A 132 -16.75 12.40 -10.57
CA PHE A 132 -15.68 13.34 -10.25
C PHE A 132 -16.23 14.66 -9.71
N PHE A 133 -17.32 15.17 -10.32
CA PHE A 133 -17.98 16.38 -9.80
C PHE A 133 -18.53 16.17 -8.39
N ALA A 134 -19.14 15.02 -8.11
CA ALA A 134 -19.62 14.68 -6.77
C ALA A 134 -18.49 14.61 -5.73
N ALA A 135 -17.34 14.05 -6.13
CA ALA A 135 -16.19 13.85 -5.24
C ALA A 135 -15.40 15.13 -4.93
N PHE A 136 -15.27 16.04 -5.91
CA PHE A 136 -14.38 17.19 -5.81
C PHE A 136 -15.09 18.55 -5.89
N ALA A 137 -16.38 18.59 -6.22
CA ALA A 137 -17.17 19.82 -6.43
C ALA A 137 -16.57 20.80 -7.48
N GLU A 138 -15.78 20.26 -8.41
CA GLU A 138 -15.11 20.99 -9.49
C GLU A 138 -15.30 20.25 -10.81
N GLU A 139 -15.57 20.97 -11.88
CA GLU A 139 -15.68 20.39 -13.23
C GLU A 139 -14.33 19.91 -13.77
N GLY A 140 -14.41 18.98 -14.73
CA GLY A 140 -13.27 18.41 -15.42
C GLY A 140 -12.54 17.33 -14.62
N ILE A 141 -11.91 16.45 -15.36
CA ILE A 141 -11.09 15.34 -14.82
C ILE A 141 -9.63 15.68 -15.08
N ASP A 142 -8.78 15.44 -14.10
CA ASP A 142 -7.33 15.51 -14.24
C ASP A 142 -6.66 14.34 -13.50
N SER A 143 -5.40 14.09 -13.81
CA SER A 143 -4.62 12.99 -13.22
C SER A 143 -4.49 13.09 -11.70
N LEU A 144 -4.44 14.30 -11.15
CA LEU A 144 -4.35 14.51 -9.70
C LEU A 144 -5.66 14.12 -8.99
N LYS A 145 -6.81 14.45 -9.56
CA LYS A 145 -8.12 14.02 -9.02
C LYS A 145 -8.26 12.51 -9.06
N VAL A 146 -7.81 11.85 -10.15
CA VAL A 146 -7.76 10.37 -10.23
C VAL A 146 -6.91 9.80 -9.10
N ALA A 147 -5.68 10.29 -8.95
CA ALA A 147 -4.77 9.84 -7.90
C ALA A 147 -5.32 10.08 -6.49
N LYS A 148 -5.93 11.25 -6.26
CA LYS A 148 -6.56 11.58 -4.98
C LYS A 148 -7.71 10.63 -4.64
N ALA A 149 -8.58 10.32 -5.59
CA ALA A 149 -9.71 9.42 -5.35
C ALA A 149 -9.22 8.00 -5.00
N ILE A 150 -8.26 7.46 -5.76
CA ILE A 150 -7.67 6.13 -5.48
C ILE A 150 -7.03 6.12 -4.09
N ALA A 151 -6.22 7.13 -3.75
CA ALA A 151 -5.58 7.24 -2.44
C ALA A 151 -6.60 7.36 -1.29
N GLN A 152 -7.76 8.02 -1.48
CA GLN A 152 -8.84 8.01 -0.49
C GLN A 152 -9.37 6.60 -0.24
N PHE A 153 -9.61 5.83 -1.29
CA PHE A 153 -10.05 4.44 -1.16
C PHE A 153 -8.99 3.57 -0.47
N GLU A 154 -7.73 3.64 -0.88
CA GLU A 154 -6.64 2.85 -0.30
C GLU A 154 -6.46 3.13 1.20
N ARG A 155 -6.63 4.38 1.66
CA ARG A 155 -6.62 4.73 3.08
C ARG A 155 -7.75 4.08 3.88
N THR A 156 -8.80 3.56 3.23
CA THR A 156 -9.88 2.82 3.90
C THR A 156 -9.59 1.34 4.06
N LEU A 157 -8.53 0.82 3.45
CA LEU A 157 -8.15 -0.59 3.53
C LEU A 157 -7.45 -0.86 4.86
N ILE A 158 -8.22 -1.36 5.83
CA ILE A 158 -7.75 -1.52 7.22
C ILE A 158 -7.72 -3.00 7.60
N SER A 159 -6.54 -3.47 8.04
CA SER A 159 -6.34 -4.77 8.67
C SER A 159 -6.15 -4.59 10.19
N GLY A 160 -7.12 -5.01 11.00
CA GLY A 160 -7.13 -4.73 12.43
C GLY A 160 -8.06 -5.64 13.26
N ASN A 161 -8.32 -6.86 12.80
CA ASN A 161 -9.22 -7.81 13.50
C ASN A 161 -8.62 -9.24 13.54
N SER A 162 -7.30 -9.34 13.66
CA SER A 162 -6.63 -10.62 13.83
C SER A 162 -6.85 -11.19 15.25
N LYS A 163 -6.50 -12.46 15.46
CA LYS A 163 -6.46 -13.04 16.80
C LYS A 163 -5.54 -12.25 17.73
N PHE A 164 -4.42 -11.73 17.20
CA PHE A 164 -3.48 -10.92 17.97
C PHE A 164 -4.06 -9.56 18.36
N ASP A 165 -4.83 -8.91 17.47
CA ASP A 165 -5.54 -7.66 17.83
C ASP A 165 -6.53 -7.88 18.97
N LYS A 166 -7.24 -9.01 18.95
CA LYS A 166 -8.18 -9.40 20.01
C LYS A 166 -7.44 -9.72 21.33
N TYR A 167 -6.27 -10.33 21.25
CA TYR A 167 -5.40 -10.55 22.41
C TYR A 167 -4.96 -9.22 23.03
N LEU A 168 -4.51 -8.26 22.24
CA LEU A 168 -4.16 -6.92 22.71
C LEU A 168 -5.35 -6.18 23.34
N ALA A 169 -6.58 -6.46 22.86
CA ALA A 169 -7.82 -5.94 23.44
C ALA A 169 -8.29 -6.73 24.69
N ASN A 170 -7.57 -7.76 25.12
CA ASN A 170 -7.94 -8.69 26.19
C ASN A 170 -9.27 -9.44 25.93
N GLU A 171 -9.56 -9.72 24.68
CA GLU A 171 -10.77 -10.45 24.25
C GLU A 171 -10.51 -11.96 24.12
N VAL A 172 -9.26 -12.35 23.85
CA VAL A 172 -8.84 -13.76 23.68
C VAL A 172 -7.45 -13.98 24.30
N GLU A 173 -7.15 -15.24 24.64
CA GLU A 173 -5.80 -15.65 25.05
C GLU A 173 -5.02 -16.25 23.87
N LEU A 174 -3.70 -16.10 23.91
CA LEU A 174 -2.78 -16.81 23.03
C LEU A 174 -2.55 -18.25 23.55
N THR A 175 -2.31 -19.19 22.63
CA THR A 175 -1.83 -20.52 23.01
C THR A 175 -0.41 -20.44 23.56
N ASP A 176 0.07 -21.52 24.23
CA ASP A 176 1.43 -21.57 24.76
C ASP A 176 2.49 -21.42 23.64
N GLU A 177 2.23 -21.96 22.44
CA GLU A 177 3.13 -21.79 21.29
C GLU A 177 3.15 -20.35 20.79
N GLU A 178 1.98 -19.69 20.70
CA GLU A 178 1.87 -18.28 20.28
C GLU A 178 2.53 -17.36 21.31
N GLN A 179 2.37 -17.62 22.61
CA GLN A 179 3.04 -16.87 23.68
C GLN A 179 4.56 -17.05 23.61
N ASN A 180 5.04 -18.27 23.38
CA ASN A 180 6.46 -18.54 23.21
C ASN A 180 6.98 -17.87 21.93
N GLY A 181 6.23 -17.88 20.82
CA GLY A 181 6.56 -17.17 19.59
C GLY A 181 6.72 -15.67 19.82
N LEU A 182 5.77 -15.05 20.54
CA LEU A 182 5.85 -13.64 20.90
C LEU A 182 7.06 -13.34 21.79
N ALA A 183 7.36 -14.21 22.77
CA ALA A 183 8.53 -14.06 23.61
C ALA A 183 9.85 -14.15 22.82
N VAL A 184 9.94 -15.05 21.83
CA VAL A 184 11.11 -15.14 20.93
C VAL A 184 11.21 -13.90 20.04
N PHE A 185 10.09 -13.42 19.50
CA PHE A 185 10.03 -12.23 18.64
C PHE A 185 10.56 -10.97 19.34
N LEU A 186 10.26 -10.81 20.63
CA LEU A 186 10.62 -9.64 21.44
C LEU A 186 11.98 -9.78 22.15
N ASP A 187 12.68 -10.90 22.03
CA ASP A 187 13.93 -11.17 22.72
C ASP A 187 15.13 -10.86 21.82
N GLU A 188 15.91 -9.83 22.20
CA GLU A 188 17.13 -9.39 21.49
C GLU A 188 18.17 -10.48 21.31
N THR A 189 18.18 -11.48 22.20
CA THR A 189 19.16 -12.59 22.16
C THR A 189 18.70 -13.78 21.34
N ARG A 190 17.43 -13.78 20.86
CA ARG A 190 16.83 -14.89 20.11
C ARG A 190 16.29 -14.45 18.75
N GLY A 191 15.15 -13.78 18.72
CA GLY A 191 14.48 -13.40 17.46
C GLY A 191 14.89 -12.04 16.97
N ASP A 192 14.93 -11.08 17.88
CA ASP A 192 15.27 -9.67 17.61
C ASP A 192 14.46 -9.01 16.49
N CYS A 193 13.24 -9.51 16.27
CA CYS A 193 12.41 -9.07 15.13
C CYS A 193 11.76 -7.70 15.35
N PHE A 194 11.58 -7.36 16.63
CA PHE A 194 10.76 -6.19 17.00
C PHE A 194 11.42 -4.85 16.68
N HIS A 195 12.72 -4.78 16.48
CA HIS A 195 13.41 -3.53 16.11
C HIS A 195 12.94 -2.97 14.76
N CYS A 196 12.62 -3.85 13.80
CA CYS A 196 12.09 -3.45 12.50
C CYS A 196 10.56 -3.61 12.43
N HIS A 197 10.04 -4.71 12.99
CA HIS A 197 8.62 -5.04 12.88
C HIS A 197 7.76 -4.53 14.05
N GLY A 198 8.34 -3.78 14.99
CA GLY A 198 7.60 -3.20 16.10
C GLY A 198 7.27 -4.21 17.21
N ASN A 199 6.41 -3.81 18.12
CA ASN A 199 6.03 -4.54 19.32
C ASN A 199 4.52 -4.35 19.61
N PRO A 200 3.96 -4.90 20.68
CA PRO A 200 2.55 -4.74 21.03
C PRO A 200 2.03 -3.29 21.12
N ASN A 201 2.92 -2.30 21.28
CA ASN A 201 2.56 -0.88 21.26
C ASN A 201 2.57 -0.30 19.82
N ASN A 202 3.09 -1.04 18.85
CA ASN A 202 3.02 -0.72 17.43
C ASN A 202 2.33 -1.85 16.67
N PRO A 203 0.99 -1.92 16.68
CA PRO A 203 0.23 -3.01 16.08
C PRO A 203 0.17 -2.96 14.55
N LEU A 204 0.89 -2.06 13.90
CA LEU A 204 1.10 -2.09 12.45
C LEU A 204 2.07 -3.21 12.04
N TRP A 205 2.92 -3.64 12.96
CA TRP A 205 3.96 -4.66 12.76
C TRP A 205 4.92 -4.31 11.62
N THR A 206 5.26 -3.04 11.54
CA THR A 206 6.29 -2.41 10.71
C THR A 206 6.65 -1.07 11.33
N ASP A 207 7.89 -0.64 11.18
CA ASP A 207 8.32 0.72 11.51
C ASP A 207 8.19 1.65 10.30
N ASN A 208 7.86 1.11 9.10
CA ASN A 208 7.83 1.81 7.81
C ASN A 208 9.19 2.41 7.39
N ILE A 209 10.29 2.09 8.07
CA ILE A 209 11.63 2.58 7.77
C ILE A 209 12.35 1.60 6.82
N PHE A 210 13.48 2.04 6.26
CA PHE A 210 14.25 1.29 5.29
C PHE A 210 15.47 0.65 5.96
N HIS A 211 15.55 -0.69 5.88
CA HIS A 211 16.60 -1.47 6.48
C HIS A 211 17.28 -2.40 5.48
N ASN A 212 18.57 -2.67 5.69
CA ASN A 212 19.29 -3.75 5.06
C ASN A 212 19.29 -4.94 6.04
N ASN A 213 18.79 -6.08 5.61
CA ASN A 213 18.68 -7.28 6.45
C ASN A 213 20.02 -8.05 6.62
N GLY A 214 21.09 -7.60 5.97
CA GLY A 214 22.42 -8.19 6.09
C GLY A 214 22.62 -9.54 5.39
N LEU A 215 21.67 -9.97 4.54
CA LEU A 215 21.78 -11.24 3.81
C LEU A 215 22.78 -11.17 2.67
N ASP A 216 22.83 -10.02 1.96
CA ASP A 216 23.66 -9.84 0.79
C ASP A 216 24.85 -8.92 1.05
N SER A 217 26.01 -9.25 0.51
CA SER A 217 27.22 -8.40 0.51
C SER A 217 27.37 -7.58 -0.77
N SER A 218 26.60 -7.90 -1.80
CA SER A 218 26.51 -7.15 -3.05
C SER A 218 25.06 -7.12 -3.52
N PHE A 219 24.62 -5.98 -4.04
CA PHE A 219 23.20 -5.74 -4.31
C PHE A 219 22.94 -5.64 -5.81
N ALA A 220 22.13 -6.57 -6.35
CA ALA A 220 21.59 -6.46 -7.71
C ALA A 220 20.52 -5.35 -7.78
N ASP A 221 19.72 -5.20 -6.72
CA ASP A 221 18.80 -4.10 -6.52
C ASP A 221 19.30 -3.23 -5.35
N LEU A 222 19.55 -1.97 -5.63
CA LEU A 222 20.09 -1.03 -4.64
C LEU A 222 19.05 -0.51 -3.64
N GLY A 223 17.75 -0.79 -3.87
CA GLY A 223 16.69 -0.30 -3.01
C GLY A 223 16.73 1.22 -2.84
N LEU A 224 16.67 1.68 -1.59
CA LEU A 224 16.73 3.11 -1.24
C LEU A 224 17.98 3.80 -1.79
N GLY A 225 19.12 3.10 -1.86
CA GLY A 225 20.37 3.68 -2.40
C GLY A 225 20.26 4.13 -3.85
N LYS A 226 19.37 3.54 -4.65
CA LYS A 226 19.07 4.02 -6.00
C LYS A 226 18.40 5.39 -6.00
N ILE A 227 17.60 5.69 -4.98
CA ILE A 227 16.82 6.92 -4.85
C ILE A 227 17.67 8.04 -4.23
N THR A 228 18.39 7.74 -3.16
CA THR A 228 19.22 8.73 -2.43
C THR A 228 20.55 9.02 -3.11
N GLY A 229 21.10 8.06 -3.85
CA GLY A 229 22.46 8.11 -4.38
C GLY A 229 23.54 7.92 -3.30
N ASP A 230 23.16 7.62 -2.07
CA ASP A 230 24.09 7.36 -0.97
C ASP A 230 24.44 5.85 -0.92
N PRO A 231 25.74 5.47 -1.07
CA PRO A 231 26.13 4.06 -0.96
C PRO A 231 25.80 3.40 0.38
N SER A 232 25.63 4.16 1.46
CA SER A 232 25.22 3.62 2.76
C SER A 232 23.76 3.16 2.80
N ASP A 233 22.97 3.56 1.81
CA ASP A 233 21.58 3.15 1.64
C ASP A 233 21.39 1.96 0.69
N ASN A 234 22.48 1.45 0.10
CA ASN A 234 22.40 0.31 -0.80
C ASN A 234 21.87 -0.95 -0.09
N GLY A 235 20.90 -1.59 -0.73
CA GLY A 235 20.25 -2.80 -0.20
C GLY A 235 19.27 -2.53 0.94
N LYS A 236 18.95 -1.26 1.23
CA LYS A 236 17.87 -0.93 2.17
C LYS A 236 16.53 -0.94 1.45
N PHE A 237 15.57 -1.64 2.08
CA PHE A 237 14.19 -1.72 1.63
C PHE A 237 13.25 -1.42 2.80
N LYS A 238 12.05 -0.95 2.47
CA LYS A 238 11.01 -0.68 3.44
C LYS A 238 10.65 -1.95 4.19
N THR A 239 10.58 -1.88 5.53
CA THR A 239 10.12 -3.00 6.36
C THR A 239 8.67 -3.32 6.03
N PRO A 240 8.36 -4.54 5.53
CA PRO A 240 6.97 -4.93 5.31
C PRO A 240 6.23 -5.16 6.63
N SER A 241 4.93 -4.91 6.64
CA SER A 241 4.10 -5.30 7.77
C SER A 241 4.02 -6.82 7.89
N LEU A 242 4.05 -7.35 9.12
CA LEU A 242 3.80 -8.77 9.38
C LEU A 242 2.31 -9.13 9.42
N ARG A 243 1.43 -8.18 9.16
CA ARG A 243 -0.01 -8.47 9.06
C ARG A 243 -0.30 -9.25 7.80
N ASN A 244 -1.23 -10.19 7.92
CA ASN A 244 -1.74 -10.99 6.80
C ASN A 244 -0.69 -11.88 6.11
N LEU A 245 0.45 -12.21 6.75
CA LEU A 245 1.52 -13.07 6.19
C LEU A 245 1.04 -14.41 5.61
N ALA A 246 -0.14 -14.89 5.99
CA ALA A 246 -0.71 -16.12 5.40
C ALA A 246 -1.23 -15.91 3.96
N PHE A 247 -1.30 -14.67 3.48
CA PHE A 247 -1.84 -14.27 2.18
C PHE A 247 -0.84 -13.54 1.28
N THR A 248 0.28 -13.09 1.84
CA THR A 248 1.30 -12.30 1.14
C THR A 248 2.58 -13.10 0.89
#